data_465cb2bf0a54577a089d3db4169f901e
#
_entry.id   465cb2bf0a54577a089d3db4169f901e
#
_cell.length_a   1.000
_cell.length_b   1.000
_cell.length_c   1.000
_cell.angle_alpha   90.00
_cell.angle_beta   90.00
_cell.angle_gamma   90.00
#
_symmetry.space_group_name_H-M   'P 1'
#
loop_
_entity.id
_entity.type
_entity.pdbx_description
1 polymer ?
#
loop_
_entity_poly.entity_id
_entity_poly.type
_entity_poly.pdbx_seq_one_letter_code
_entity_poly.pdbx_strand_id
1 'polypeptide(L)'
;MKEIIYNNKTYKIPKPFDECYFGKEPTKELTIANRFSGESATVPAFAVAIYDTIIGAERIQDYTLMQKGLDWFSRNFTKQYMTLLD
;
A
#
# COMPACT_ATOMS: atom_id res chain seq x y z
N MET A 1 -4.13 15.43 3.76
CA MET A 1 -3.21 14.34 4.14
C MET A 1 -3.73 13.67 5.40
N LYS A 2 -3.68 12.36 5.45
CA LYS A 2 -4.16 11.57 6.57
C LYS A 2 -2.97 10.94 7.28
N GLU A 3 -3.05 10.81 8.63
CA GLU A 3 -2.00 10.16 9.40
C GLU A 3 -2.56 8.96 10.13
N ILE A 4 -1.79 7.86 10.16
CA ILE A 4 -2.15 6.63 10.86
C ILE A 4 -0.95 6.20 11.69
N ILE A 5 -1.19 5.85 12.96
CA ILE A 5 -0.15 5.31 13.84
C ILE A 5 -0.22 3.78 13.78
N TYR A 6 0.89 3.17 13.47
CA TYR A 6 1.02 1.72 13.37
C TYR A 6 2.41 1.30 13.84
N ASN A 7 2.48 0.36 14.78
CA ASN A 7 3.75 -0.12 15.37
C ASN A 7 4.63 1.04 15.87
N ASN A 8 4.02 1.97 16.61
CA ASN A 8 4.70 3.13 17.22
C ASN A 8 5.32 4.09 16.20
N LYS A 9 4.86 4.04 14.95
CA LYS A 9 5.33 4.93 13.89
C LYS A 9 4.13 5.61 13.25
N THR A 10 4.27 6.90 12.94
CA THR A 10 3.24 7.66 12.23
C THR A 10 3.48 7.58 10.73
N TYR A 11 2.46 7.12 10.00
CA TYR A 11 2.49 7.03 8.55
C TYR A 11 1.64 8.15 7.96
N LYS A 12 2.23 8.92 7.05
CA LYS A 12 1.54 10.02 6.37
C LYS A 12 1.06 9.53 5.02
N ILE A 13 -0.23 9.67 4.78
CA ILE A 13 -0.86 9.17 3.57
C ILE A 13 -1.27 10.35 2.70
N PRO A 14 -0.59 10.57 1.56
CA PRO A 14 -0.85 11.72 0.70
C PRO A 14 -2.09 11.50 -0.15
N LYS A 15 -2.58 12.56 -0.76
CA LYS A 15 -3.64 12.47 -1.76
C LYS A 15 -3.12 11.75 -3.00
N PRO A 16 -3.95 10.98 -3.69
CA PRO A 16 -5.36 10.72 -3.40
C PRO A 16 -5.60 9.51 -2.47
N PHE A 17 -4.53 8.90 -1.94
CA PHE A 17 -4.65 7.68 -1.13
C PHE A 17 -5.35 7.92 0.20
N ASP A 18 -5.33 9.16 0.70
CA ASP A 18 -6.02 9.52 1.94
C ASP A 18 -7.53 9.44 1.83
N GLU A 19 -8.05 9.35 0.60
CA GLU A 19 -9.49 9.19 0.35
C GLU A 19 -9.91 7.73 0.20
N CYS A 20 -8.95 6.79 0.22
CA CYS A 20 -9.26 5.38 0.13
C CYS A 20 -9.94 4.88 1.40
N TYR A 21 -10.82 3.88 1.25
CA TYR A 21 -11.41 3.22 2.41
C TYR A 21 -10.44 2.16 2.94
N PHE A 22 -10.01 2.31 4.19
CA PHE A 22 -9.04 1.41 4.80
C PHE A 22 -9.67 0.29 5.62
N GLY A 23 -11.00 0.17 5.61
CA GLY A 23 -11.70 -0.80 6.43
C GLY A 23 -11.99 -0.28 7.83
N LYS A 24 -12.64 -1.11 8.65
CA LYS A 24 -12.99 -0.73 10.02
C LYS A 24 -11.78 -0.66 10.93
N GLU A 25 -10.75 -1.46 10.63
CA GLU A 25 -9.52 -1.53 11.41
C GLU A 25 -8.32 -1.28 10.48
N PRO A 26 -7.96 0.00 10.25
CA PRO A 26 -6.88 0.33 9.30
C PRO A 26 -5.53 -0.28 9.62
N THR A 27 -5.29 -0.59 10.90
CA THR A 27 -4.02 -1.16 11.35
C THR A 27 -4.05 -2.69 11.48
N LYS A 28 -5.16 -3.33 11.10
CA LYS A 28 -5.24 -4.80 11.12
C LYS A 28 -4.27 -5.38 10.11
N GLU A 29 -3.44 -6.32 10.55
CA GLU A 29 -2.45 -6.94 9.68
C GLU A 29 -3.08 -7.99 8.78
N LEU A 30 -2.75 -7.92 7.50
CA LEU A 30 -3.23 -8.83 6.47
C LEU A 30 -2.05 -9.38 5.70
N THR A 31 -2.14 -10.65 5.31
CA THR A 31 -1.11 -11.28 4.50
C THR A 31 -1.60 -11.31 3.05
N ILE A 32 -0.81 -10.71 2.16
CA ILE A 32 -1.12 -10.69 0.73
C ILE A 32 0.04 -11.31 -0.04
N ALA A 33 -0.25 -11.81 -1.23
CA ALA A 33 0.74 -12.51 -2.05
C ALA A 33 1.04 -11.75 -3.32
N ASN A 34 2.31 -11.84 -3.75
CA ASN A 34 2.71 -11.39 -5.08
C ASN A 34 2.02 -12.31 -6.11
N ARG A 35 1.25 -11.73 -7.00
CA ARG A 35 0.46 -12.48 -7.98
C ARG A 35 1.31 -13.20 -9.03
N PHE A 36 2.59 -12.88 -9.13
CA PHE A 36 3.49 -13.53 -10.09
C PHE A 36 4.38 -14.58 -9.45
N SER A 37 4.96 -14.29 -8.27
CA SER A 37 5.92 -15.18 -7.64
C SER A 37 5.30 -16.09 -6.59
N GLY A 38 4.13 -15.74 -6.06
CA GLY A 38 3.51 -16.47 -4.95
C GLY A 38 4.10 -16.13 -3.59
N GLU A 39 5.16 -15.33 -3.52
CA GLU A 39 5.69 -14.89 -2.24
C GLU A 39 4.70 -13.97 -1.55
N SER A 40 4.66 -14.03 -0.22
CA SER A 40 3.70 -13.23 0.54
C SER A 40 4.38 -12.31 1.54
N ALA A 41 3.65 -11.27 1.95
CA ALA A 41 4.10 -10.34 2.96
C ALA A 41 2.91 -9.89 3.79
N THR A 42 3.18 -9.49 5.03
CA THR A 42 2.16 -9.00 5.95
C THR A 42 2.26 -7.48 6.05
N VAL A 43 1.14 -6.81 5.82
CA VAL A 43 1.04 -5.34 5.86
C VAL A 43 -0.26 -4.95 6.54
N PRO A 44 -0.35 -3.74 7.11
CA PRO A 44 -1.61 -3.27 7.68
C PRO A 44 -2.65 -2.97 6.59
N ALA A 45 -3.92 -2.99 6.97
CA ALA A 45 -5.02 -2.80 6.02
C ALA A 45 -4.91 -1.50 5.23
N PHE A 46 -4.42 -0.41 5.82
CA PHE A 46 -4.27 0.84 5.08
C PHE A 46 -3.24 0.72 3.95
N ALA A 47 -2.20 -0.10 4.15
CA ALA A 47 -1.22 -0.34 3.10
C ALA A 47 -1.79 -1.25 2.00
N VAL A 48 -2.67 -2.19 2.36
CA VAL A 48 -3.35 -3.03 1.36
C VAL A 48 -4.22 -2.18 0.44
N ALA A 49 -4.92 -1.18 0.99
CA ALA A 49 -5.74 -0.28 0.18
C ALA A 49 -4.89 0.48 -0.85
N ILE A 50 -3.70 0.91 -0.46
CA ILE A 50 -2.79 1.60 -1.38
C ILE A 50 -2.22 0.61 -2.41
N TYR A 51 -1.90 -0.60 -1.98
CA TYR A 51 -1.46 -1.67 -2.89
C TYR A 51 -2.52 -1.93 -3.97
N ASP A 52 -3.78 -2.06 -3.58
CA ASP A 52 -4.88 -2.27 -4.52
C ASP A 52 -5.03 -1.11 -5.49
N THR A 53 -4.81 0.11 -5.02
CA THR A 53 -4.86 1.31 -5.87
C THR A 53 -3.72 1.29 -6.89
N ILE A 54 -2.52 0.85 -6.51
CA ILE A 54 -1.39 0.70 -7.43
C ILE A 54 -1.73 -0.29 -8.54
N ILE A 55 -2.28 -1.44 -8.18
CA ILE A 55 -2.66 -2.47 -9.15
C ILE A 55 -3.76 -1.96 -10.08
N GLY A 56 -4.75 -1.25 -9.53
CA GLY A 56 -5.82 -0.67 -10.33
C GLY A 56 -5.30 0.40 -11.29
N ALA A 57 -4.38 1.23 -10.84
CA ALA A 57 -3.77 2.27 -11.68
C ALA A 57 -3.00 1.64 -12.84
N GLU A 58 -2.28 0.55 -12.60
CA GLU A 58 -1.59 -0.17 -13.66
C GLU A 58 -2.57 -0.68 -14.74
N ARG A 59 -3.71 -1.23 -14.30
CA ARG A 59 -4.71 -1.77 -15.22
C ARG A 59 -5.30 -0.72 -16.14
N ILE A 60 -5.52 0.49 -15.64
CA ILE A 60 -6.07 1.59 -16.45
C ILE A 60 -4.98 2.48 -17.04
N GLN A 61 -3.72 2.08 -16.89
CA GLN A 61 -2.56 2.78 -17.43
C GLN A 61 -2.40 4.22 -16.90
N ASP A 62 -2.83 4.43 -15.66
CA ASP A 62 -2.57 5.69 -14.95
C ASP A 62 -1.21 5.59 -14.26
N TYR A 63 -0.15 5.80 -15.03
CA TYR A 63 1.21 5.60 -14.55
C TYR A 63 1.65 6.67 -13.55
N THR A 64 1.07 7.86 -13.60
CA THR A 64 1.36 8.90 -12.60
C THR A 64 0.87 8.47 -11.22
N LEU A 65 -0.35 7.97 -11.13
CA LEU A 65 -0.91 7.47 -9.89
C LEU A 65 -0.17 6.22 -9.41
N MET A 66 0.13 5.31 -10.34
CA MET A 66 0.88 4.10 -10.03
C MET A 66 2.25 4.44 -9.42
N GLN A 67 2.98 5.36 -10.05
CA GLN A 67 4.31 5.75 -9.58
C GLN A 67 4.26 6.39 -8.19
N LYS A 68 3.25 7.22 -7.96
CA LYS A 68 3.06 7.85 -6.66
C LYS A 68 2.83 6.80 -5.56
N GLY A 69 2.03 5.79 -5.85
CA GLY A 69 1.78 4.69 -4.91
C GLY A 69 3.02 3.85 -4.67
N LEU A 70 3.77 3.52 -5.73
CA LEU A 70 5.01 2.77 -5.62
C LEU A 70 6.04 3.51 -4.76
N ASP A 71 6.18 4.82 -4.96
CA ASP A 71 7.10 5.64 -4.17
C ASP A 71 6.71 5.61 -2.69
N TRP A 72 5.43 5.78 -2.39
CA TRP A 72 4.95 5.75 -1.02
C TRP A 72 5.20 4.39 -0.38
N PHE A 73 4.84 3.31 -1.09
CA PHE A 73 4.96 1.96 -0.57
C PHE A 73 6.41 1.57 -0.33
N SER A 74 7.30 1.89 -1.27
CA SER A 74 8.72 1.56 -1.14
C SER A 74 9.41 2.29 0.02
N ARG A 75 8.98 3.52 0.33
CA ARG A 75 9.54 4.29 1.43
C ARG A 75 9.05 3.84 2.79
N ASN A 76 7.81 3.40 2.87
CA ASN A 76 7.17 3.08 4.15
C ASN A 76 7.18 1.60 4.48
N PHE A 77 7.18 0.74 3.49
CA PHE A 77 7.17 -0.72 3.63
C PHE A 77 8.18 -1.35 2.68
N THR A 78 9.46 -1.02 2.86
CA THR A 78 10.53 -1.37 1.93
C THR A 78 10.64 -2.88 1.70
N LYS A 79 10.63 -3.69 2.75
CA LYS A 79 10.74 -5.15 2.62
C LYS A 79 9.53 -5.73 1.89
N GLN A 80 8.35 -5.29 2.27
CA GLN A 80 7.10 -5.74 1.67
C GLN A 80 7.02 -5.30 0.21
N TYR A 81 7.51 -4.10 -0.10
CA TYR A 81 7.59 -3.62 -1.47
C TYR A 81 8.42 -4.58 -2.34
N MET A 82 9.57 -5.01 -1.85
CA MET A 82 10.45 -5.92 -2.58
C MET A 82 9.77 -7.28 -2.83
N THR A 83 8.97 -7.74 -1.89
CA THR A 83 8.25 -9.01 -2.04
C THR A 83 7.06 -8.88 -2.98
N LEU A 84 6.31 -7.79 -2.89
CA LEU A 84 5.00 -7.68 -3.53
C LEU A 84 5.02 -6.94 -4.87
N LEU A 85 5.90 -5.97 -5.04
CA LEU A 85 5.82 -5.01 -6.14
C LEU A 85 7.13 -4.85 -6.93
N ASP A 86 8.20 -5.40 -6.45
CA ASP A 86 9.49 -5.27 -7.14
C ASP A 86 9.69 -6.34 -8.21
#